data_322c343b0751ceb474693e709586a550
#
_entry.id   322c343b0751ceb474693e709586a550
#
_cell.length_a   1.000
_cell.length_b   1.000
_cell.length_c   1.000
_cell.angle_alpha   90.00
_cell.angle_beta   90.00
_cell.angle_gamma   90.00
#
_symmetry.space_group_name_H-M   'P 1'
#
loop_
_entity.id
_entity.type
_entity.pdbx_description
1 polymer ?
#
loop_
_entity_poly.entity_id
_entity_poly.type
_entity_poly.pdbx_seq_one_letter_code
_entity_poly.pdbx_strand_id
1 'polypeptide(L)'
;DNDQVTIVDPCCGMGTVVLEGLALDLDIEGFDISREISWQARKNLKYYGYDEYLINKVSIHDLQKHYDVAIMDIPYNLYTPITYEEQCRMIQSSRRICDKMIMVTFEEMSKEINQAGFLIIDSCLRKKTEYVKFGRYIYICI
;
A
#
# COMPACT_ATOMS: atom_id res chain seq x y z
N ASP A 1 -16.90 21.90 0.90
CA ASP A 1 -15.50 21.52 0.59
C ASP A 1 -15.10 20.48 1.62
N ASN A 2 -14.91 19.25 1.16
CA ASN A 2 -14.46 18.18 2.02
C ASN A 2 -12.93 18.21 1.98
N ASP A 3 -12.31 18.93 2.92
CA ASP A 3 -10.84 19.02 3.04
C ASP A 3 -10.23 17.73 3.64
N GLN A 4 -10.95 16.61 3.55
CA GLN A 4 -10.47 15.33 4.06
C GLN A 4 -9.45 14.72 3.11
N VAL A 5 -8.27 14.41 3.64
CA VAL A 5 -7.18 13.74 2.90
C VAL A 5 -7.64 12.37 2.43
N THR A 6 -7.56 12.13 1.12
CA THR A 6 -7.91 10.85 0.50
C THR A 6 -6.73 9.89 0.53
N ILE A 7 -6.96 8.66 0.99
CA ILE A 7 -5.91 7.66 1.17
C ILE A 7 -6.25 6.40 0.37
N VAL A 8 -5.23 5.76 -0.18
CA VAL A 8 -5.36 4.47 -0.85
C VAL A 8 -4.33 3.45 -0.35
N ASP A 9 -4.78 2.21 -0.19
CA ASP A 9 -3.90 1.04 -0.10
C ASP A 9 -4.05 0.22 -1.40
N PRO A 10 -3.12 0.36 -2.37
CA PRO A 10 -3.25 -0.27 -3.67
C PRO A 10 -2.87 -1.75 -3.71
N CYS A 11 -2.43 -2.31 -2.57
CA CYS A 11 -2.05 -3.73 -2.38
C CYS A 11 -2.59 -4.23 -1.04
N CYS A 12 -3.88 -3.99 -0.78
CA CYS A 12 -4.46 -4.02 0.56
C CYS A 12 -4.50 -5.42 1.21
N GLY A 13 -4.26 -6.49 0.46
CA GLY A 13 -4.31 -7.83 1.02
C GLY A 13 -5.62 -8.09 1.74
N MET A 14 -5.55 -8.51 2.99
CA MET A 14 -6.73 -8.78 3.84
C MET A 14 -7.41 -7.51 4.39
N GLY A 15 -6.92 -6.32 4.00
CA GLY A 15 -7.54 -5.04 4.34
C GLY A 15 -7.16 -4.47 5.69
N THR A 16 -6.06 -4.90 6.30
CA THR A 16 -5.65 -4.46 7.63
C THR A 16 -5.43 -2.94 7.68
N VAL A 17 -4.67 -2.37 6.75
CA VAL A 17 -4.41 -0.92 6.70
C VAL A 17 -5.70 -0.14 6.50
N VAL A 18 -6.59 -0.64 5.63
CA VAL A 18 -7.90 -0.01 5.39
C VAL A 18 -8.74 -0.03 6.67
N LEU A 19 -8.80 -1.17 7.38
CA LEU A 19 -9.54 -1.28 8.66
C LEU A 19 -9.01 -0.31 9.72
N GLU A 20 -7.69 -0.24 9.88
CA GLU A 20 -7.06 0.68 10.84
C GLU A 20 -7.33 2.14 10.46
N GLY A 21 -7.27 2.48 9.16
CA GLY A 21 -7.62 3.81 8.68
C GLY A 21 -9.07 4.19 8.96
N LEU A 22 -10.00 3.28 8.68
CA LEU A 22 -11.44 3.49 8.96
C LEU A 22 -11.73 3.63 10.45
N ALA A 23 -11.02 2.88 11.31
CA ALA A 23 -11.13 3.01 12.76
C ALA A 23 -10.64 4.36 13.30
N LEU A 24 -9.84 5.07 12.51
CA LEU A 24 -9.36 6.44 12.79
C LEU A 24 -10.17 7.52 12.04
N ASP A 25 -11.32 7.17 11.49
CA ASP A 25 -12.20 8.06 10.70
C ASP A 25 -11.48 8.69 9.48
N LEU A 26 -10.53 7.97 8.87
CA LEU A 26 -9.83 8.41 7.66
C LEU A 26 -10.63 8.03 6.40
N ASP A 27 -10.56 8.88 5.37
CA ASP A 27 -11.09 8.58 4.03
C ASP A 27 -10.11 7.68 3.27
N ILE A 28 -10.31 6.38 3.40
CA ILE A 28 -9.41 5.35 2.87
C ILE A 28 -10.17 4.26 2.11
N GLU A 29 -9.61 3.86 0.98
CA GLU A 29 -10.06 2.69 0.22
C GLU A 29 -8.89 1.78 -0.16
N GLY A 30 -9.19 0.53 -0.49
CA GLY A 30 -8.18 -0.48 -0.77
C GLY A 30 -8.43 -1.23 -2.08
N PHE A 31 -7.34 -1.68 -2.69
CA PHE A 31 -7.37 -2.50 -3.89
C PHE A 31 -6.43 -3.69 -3.77
N ASP A 32 -6.81 -4.79 -4.39
CA ASP A 32 -5.95 -5.95 -4.53
C ASP A 32 -6.18 -6.60 -5.90
N ILE A 33 -5.14 -7.14 -6.51
CA ILE A 33 -5.24 -7.82 -7.81
C ILE A 33 -5.94 -9.17 -7.70
N SER A 34 -5.90 -9.81 -6.54
CA SER A 34 -6.51 -11.11 -6.30
C SER A 34 -8.00 -10.98 -6.00
N ARG A 35 -8.82 -11.66 -6.80
CA ARG A 35 -10.26 -11.74 -6.56
C ARG A 35 -10.61 -12.37 -5.22
N GLU A 36 -9.90 -13.43 -4.85
CA GLU A 36 -10.14 -14.16 -3.61
C GLU A 36 -9.78 -13.32 -2.38
N ILE A 37 -8.59 -12.69 -2.41
CA ILE A 37 -8.09 -11.87 -1.31
C ILE A 37 -8.99 -10.63 -1.12
N SER A 38 -9.33 -9.92 -2.19
CA SER A 38 -10.22 -8.76 -2.11
C SER A 38 -11.62 -9.12 -1.59
N TRP A 39 -12.14 -10.30 -1.93
CA TRP A 39 -13.40 -10.78 -1.39
C TRP A 39 -13.31 -11.08 0.12
N GLN A 40 -12.21 -11.69 0.57
CA GLN A 40 -11.99 -11.93 2.00
C GLN A 40 -11.81 -10.61 2.77
N ALA A 41 -11.08 -9.66 2.20
CA ALA A 41 -10.91 -8.34 2.78
C ALA A 41 -12.26 -7.59 2.93
N ARG A 42 -13.15 -7.70 1.95
CA ARG A 42 -14.53 -7.17 2.05
C ARG A 42 -15.29 -7.77 3.21
N LYS A 43 -15.17 -9.09 3.43
CA LYS A 43 -15.81 -9.75 4.57
C LYS A 43 -15.27 -9.22 5.90
N ASN A 44 -13.96 -8.93 5.97
CA ASN A 44 -13.38 -8.34 7.15
C ASN A 44 -13.98 -6.96 7.42
N LEU A 45 -14.06 -6.08 6.42
CA LEU A 45 -14.70 -4.77 6.57
C LEU A 45 -16.14 -4.90 7.08
N LYS A 46 -16.92 -5.76 6.44
CA LYS A 46 -18.32 -6.01 6.81
C LYS A 46 -18.47 -6.53 8.24
N TYR A 47 -17.56 -7.40 8.68
CA TYR A 47 -17.56 -7.94 10.04
C TYR A 47 -17.40 -6.82 11.08
N TYR A 48 -16.57 -5.82 10.80
CA TYR A 48 -16.37 -4.65 11.67
C TYR A 48 -17.39 -3.52 11.42
N GLY A 49 -18.40 -3.72 10.58
CA GLY A 49 -19.47 -2.75 10.35
C GLY A 49 -19.17 -1.65 9.34
N TYR A 50 -18.10 -1.80 8.56
CA TYR A 50 -17.74 -0.86 7.50
C TYR A 50 -18.34 -1.26 6.15
N ASP A 51 -18.38 -0.31 5.22
CA ASP A 51 -18.78 -0.56 3.84
C ASP A 51 -17.77 -1.49 3.15
N GLU A 52 -18.23 -2.68 2.77
CA GLU A 52 -17.40 -3.68 2.11
C GLU A 52 -16.91 -3.23 0.71
N TYR A 53 -17.59 -2.28 0.07
CA TYR A 53 -17.23 -1.78 -1.26
C TYR A 53 -16.09 -0.74 -1.24
N LEU A 54 -15.57 -0.39 -0.09
CA LEU A 54 -14.32 0.36 0.04
C LEU A 54 -13.09 -0.47 -0.37
N ILE A 55 -13.24 -1.80 -0.55
CA ILE A 55 -12.21 -2.66 -1.12
C ILE A 55 -12.68 -3.25 -2.44
N ASN A 56 -11.87 -3.11 -3.49
CA ASN A 56 -12.18 -3.60 -4.83
C ASN A 56 -11.03 -4.36 -5.46
N LYS A 57 -11.37 -5.30 -6.36
CA LYS A 57 -10.40 -6.02 -7.16
C LYS A 57 -9.98 -5.15 -8.33
N VAL A 58 -8.83 -4.50 -8.23
CA VAL A 58 -8.21 -3.72 -9.30
C VAL A 58 -6.69 -3.82 -9.16
N SER A 59 -5.98 -3.91 -10.28
CA SER A 59 -4.52 -3.81 -10.28
C SER A 59 -4.09 -2.36 -10.06
N ILE A 60 -3.00 -2.12 -9.33
CA ILE A 60 -2.40 -0.78 -9.19
C ILE A 60 -2.10 -0.14 -10.55
N HIS A 61 -1.78 -0.96 -11.57
CA HIS A 61 -1.51 -0.47 -12.93
C HIS A 61 -2.74 0.09 -13.64
N ASP A 62 -3.94 -0.34 -13.23
CA ASP A 62 -5.22 0.03 -13.84
C ASP A 62 -5.96 1.12 -13.06
N LEU A 63 -5.47 1.50 -11.88
CA LEU A 63 -6.06 2.57 -11.09
C LEU A 63 -5.97 3.91 -11.82
N GLN A 64 -7.10 4.62 -11.93
CA GLN A 64 -7.21 5.92 -12.60
C GLN A 64 -7.43 7.07 -11.62
N LYS A 65 -8.03 6.80 -10.47
CA LYS A 65 -8.27 7.79 -9.43
C LYS A 65 -6.95 8.23 -8.80
N HIS A 66 -6.83 9.51 -8.51
CA HIS A 66 -5.70 10.11 -7.81
C HIS A 66 -6.05 10.35 -6.34
N TYR A 67 -5.08 10.16 -5.46
CA TYR A 67 -5.20 10.27 -4.01
C TYR A 67 -4.13 11.20 -3.44
N ASP A 68 -4.38 11.79 -2.29
CA ASP A 68 -3.38 12.60 -1.60
C ASP A 68 -2.24 11.73 -1.06
N VAL A 69 -2.58 10.53 -0.54
CA VAL A 69 -1.62 9.62 0.07
C VAL A 69 -1.87 8.17 -0.37
N ALA A 70 -0.82 7.45 -0.71
CA ALA A 70 -0.83 5.99 -0.79
C ALA A 70 -0.07 5.38 0.40
N ILE A 71 -0.61 4.29 0.95
CA ILE A 71 0.09 3.43 1.91
C ILE A 71 0.25 2.08 1.22
N MET A 72 1.47 1.68 0.92
CA MET A 72 1.74 0.49 0.13
C MET A 72 2.75 -0.42 0.82
N ASP A 73 2.29 -1.57 1.31
CA ASP A 73 3.16 -2.70 1.68
C ASP A 73 3.40 -3.53 0.43
N ILE A 74 4.54 -3.30 -0.25
CA ILE A 74 4.81 -3.92 -1.54
C ILE A 74 4.93 -5.44 -1.37
N PRO A 75 4.28 -6.26 -2.22
CA PRO A 75 4.39 -7.71 -2.15
C PRO A 75 5.85 -8.19 -2.25
N TYR A 76 6.17 -9.22 -1.50
CA TYR A 76 7.49 -9.85 -1.48
C TYR A 76 7.36 -11.38 -1.52
N ASN A 77 8.40 -12.07 -1.95
CA ASN A 77 8.37 -13.50 -2.32
C ASN A 77 8.14 -14.51 -1.18
N LEU A 78 7.68 -14.08 0.01
CA LEU A 78 7.43 -15.02 1.10
C LEU A 78 6.11 -15.78 0.92
N TYR A 79 5.06 -15.11 0.46
CA TYR A 79 3.71 -15.67 0.29
C TYR A 79 3.16 -15.53 -1.12
N THR A 80 3.56 -14.50 -1.84
CA THR A 80 3.12 -14.20 -3.20
C THR A 80 4.34 -14.09 -4.10
N PRO A 81 4.50 -14.95 -5.12
CA PRO A 81 5.58 -14.81 -6.09
C PRO A 81 5.48 -13.44 -6.79
N ILE A 82 6.56 -12.68 -6.75
CA ILE A 82 6.68 -11.39 -7.43
C ILE A 82 8.10 -11.20 -7.91
N THR A 83 8.26 -10.66 -9.11
CA THR A 83 9.58 -10.33 -9.65
C THR A 83 10.01 -8.94 -9.19
N TYR A 84 11.32 -8.70 -9.18
CA TYR A 84 11.87 -7.35 -8.93
C TYR A 84 11.35 -6.32 -9.94
N GLU A 85 11.26 -6.71 -11.21
CA GLU A 85 10.74 -5.85 -12.28
C GLU A 85 9.28 -5.44 -12.02
N GLU A 86 8.48 -6.37 -11.49
CA GLU A 86 7.10 -6.07 -11.12
C GLU A 86 7.03 -5.10 -9.93
N GLN A 87 7.86 -5.30 -8.92
CA GLN A 87 7.95 -4.34 -7.81
C GLN A 87 8.32 -2.94 -8.31
N CYS A 88 9.29 -2.82 -9.21
CA CYS A 88 9.66 -1.53 -9.83
C CYS A 88 8.48 -0.91 -10.59
N ARG A 89 7.73 -1.70 -11.36
CA ARG A 89 6.54 -1.21 -12.07
C ARG A 89 5.43 -0.74 -11.12
N MET A 90 5.24 -1.42 -10.01
CA MET A 90 4.28 -1.01 -8.98
C MET A 90 4.66 0.33 -8.35
N ILE A 91 5.94 0.54 -8.04
CA ILE A 91 6.46 1.83 -7.54
C ILE A 91 6.23 2.94 -8.57
N GLN A 92 6.50 2.69 -9.85
CA GLN A 92 6.24 3.65 -10.92
C GLN A 92 4.75 3.96 -11.07
N SER A 93 3.89 2.95 -10.98
CA SER A 93 2.43 3.14 -11.05
C SER A 93 1.90 3.93 -9.86
N SER A 94 2.48 3.75 -8.67
CA SER A 94 2.06 4.52 -7.49
C SER A 94 2.29 6.02 -7.65
N ARG A 95 3.36 6.46 -8.35
CA ARG A 95 3.60 7.89 -8.60
C ARG A 95 2.48 8.55 -9.40
N ARG A 96 1.81 7.80 -10.25
CA ARG A 96 0.67 8.29 -11.04
C ARG A 96 -0.59 8.49 -10.22
N ILE A 97 -0.76 7.74 -9.15
CA ILE A 97 -2.01 7.69 -8.37
C ILE A 97 -1.95 8.44 -7.05
N CYS A 98 -0.79 8.95 -6.63
CA CYS A 98 -0.70 9.70 -5.38
C CYS A 98 0.39 10.79 -5.39
N ASP A 99 0.18 11.80 -4.54
CA ASP A 99 1.17 12.86 -4.29
C ASP A 99 2.22 12.43 -3.27
N LYS A 100 1.78 11.73 -2.23
CA LYS A 100 2.62 11.27 -1.12
C LYS A 100 2.47 9.77 -0.95
N MET A 101 3.53 9.12 -0.46
CA MET A 101 3.52 7.68 -0.27
C MET A 101 4.23 7.27 1.02
N ILE A 102 3.60 6.39 1.77
CA ILE A 102 4.25 5.59 2.79
C ILE A 102 4.46 4.20 2.17
N MET A 103 5.72 3.84 1.94
CA MET A 103 6.06 2.56 1.34
C MET A 103 6.75 1.67 2.35
N VAL A 104 6.30 0.42 2.42
CA VAL A 104 6.93 -0.64 3.20
C VAL A 104 7.50 -1.67 2.24
N THR A 105 8.79 -1.98 2.37
CA THR A 105 9.48 -2.95 1.54
C THR A 105 10.26 -3.95 2.38
N PHE A 106 10.53 -5.11 1.82
CA PHE A 106 11.38 -6.11 2.45
C PHE A 106 12.87 -5.87 2.18
N GLU A 107 13.18 -5.37 1.00
CA GLU A 107 14.53 -5.02 0.58
C GLU A 107 14.69 -3.49 0.50
N GLU A 108 15.93 -3.03 0.48
CA GLU A 108 16.26 -1.62 0.29
C GLU A 108 15.90 -1.23 -1.16
N MET A 109 15.02 -0.23 -1.33
CA MET A 109 14.49 0.20 -2.64
C MET A 109 14.51 1.73 -2.83
N SER A 110 15.38 2.43 -2.12
CA SER A 110 15.45 3.90 -2.21
C SER A 110 15.79 4.38 -3.62
N LYS A 111 16.62 3.64 -4.35
CA LYS A 111 16.98 3.96 -5.73
C LYS A 111 15.75 3.90 -6.64
N GLU A 112 14.96 2.85 -6.56
CA GLU A 112 13.77 2.60 -7.37
C GLU A 112 12.68 3.64 -7.06
N ILE A 113 12.52 4.00 -5.80
CA ILE A 113 11.58 5.04 -5.34
C ILE A 113 11.98 6.40 -5.94
N ASN A 114 13.26 6.77 -5.85
CA ASN A 114 13.74 8.01 -6.45
C ASN A 114 13.63 8.01 -7.98
N GLN A 115 13.92 6.89 -8.63
CA GLN A 115 13.77 6.75 -10.09
C GLN A 115 12.31 6.86 -10.56
N ALA A 116 11.36 6.47 -9.72
CA ALA A 116 9.94 6.64 -10.00
C ALA A 116 9.46 8.10 -9.86
N GLY A 117 10.32 9.01 -9.37
CA GLY A 117 10.02 10.43 -9.23
C GLY A 117 9.52 10.84 -7.85
N PHE A 118 9.69 9.99 -6.84
CA PHE A 118 9.46 10.37 -5.45
C PHE A 118 10.74 10.91 -4.80
N LEU A 119 10.57 11.85 -3.89
CA LEU A 119 11.62 12.28 -2.97
C LEU A 119 11.40 11.62 -1.61
N ILE A 120 12.35 10.82 -1.16
CA ILE A 120 12.33 10.23 0.18
C ILE A 120 12.69 11.33 1.19
N ILE A 121 11.77 11.65 2.08
CA ILE A 121 11.94 12.68 3.11
C ILE A 121 12.26 12.07 4.49
N ASP A 122 11.91 10.81 4.70
CA ASP A 122 12.27 10.06 5.89
C ASP A 122 12.27 8.56 5.61
N SER A 123 13.09 7.81 6.35
CA SER A 123 13.11 6.36 6.25
C SER A 123 13.63 5.71 7.51
N CYS A 124 13.17 4.49 7.76
CA CYS A 124 13.72 3.66 8.84
C CYS A 124 13.75 2.18 8.45
N LEU A 125 14.63 1.45 9.10
CA LEU A 125 14.66 -0.01 9.06
C LEU A 125 14.11 -0.56 10.37
N ARG A 126 12.93 -1.21 10.30
CA ARG A 126 12.32 -1.90 11.44
C ARG A 126 12.70 -3.38 11.41
N LYS A 127 13.59 -3.81 12.28
CA LYS A 127 13.92 -5.22 12.49
C LYS A 127 12.87 -5.88 13.40
N LYS A 128 12.52 -7.12 13.12
CA LYS A 128 11.54 -7.87 13.93
C LYS A 128 12.10 -8.22 15.31
N THR A 129 13.40 -8.54 15.37
CA THR A 129 14.18 -8.74 16.60
C THR A 129 15.65 -8.43 16.32
N GLU A 130 16.48 -8.23 17.37
CA GLU A 130 17.92 -8.00 17.21
C GLU A 130 18.67 -9.20 16.58
N TYR A 131 18.10 -10.40 16.68
CA TYR A 131 18.71 -11.65 16.20
C TYR A 131 18.26 -12.09 14.80
N VAL A 132 17.29 -11.40 14.18
CA VAL A 132 16.75 -11.79 12.86
C VAL A 132 17.28 -10.84 11.80
N LYS A 133 17.88 -11.39 10.74
CA LYS A 133 18.35 -10.62 9.57
C LYS A 133 17.21 -9.97 8.78
N PHE A 134 15.95 -10.25 9.11
CA PHE A 134 14.78 -9.77 8.42
C PHE A 134 14.24 -8.50 9.08
N GLY A 135 14.13 -7.46 8.28
CA GLY A 135 13.52 -6.20 8.64
C GLY A 135 12.58 -5.72 7.55
N ARG A 136 11.88 -4.64 7.84
CA ARG A 136 11.09 -3.90 6.89
C ARG A 136 11.66 -2.50 6.77
N TYR A 137 11.90 -2.08 5.54
CA TYR A 137 12.19 -0.69 5.24
C TYR A 137 10.88 0.07 5.14
N ILE A 138 10.80 1.21 5.79
CA ILE A 138 9.64 2.10 5.70
C ILE A 138 10.16 3.43 5.16
N TYR A 139 9.53 3.92 4.10
CA TYR A 139 9.87 5.18 3.45
C TYR A 139 8.69 6.12 3.50
N ILE A 140 8.94 7.39 3.79
CA ILE A 140 7.99 8.49 3.64
C ILE A 140 8.45 9.33 2.45
N CYS A 141 7.59 9.43 1.43
CA CYS A 141 7.90 9.99 0.14
C CYS A 141 6.92 11.09 -0.27
N ILE A 142 7.42 12.08 -1.00
CA ILE A 142 6.64 13.15 -1.62
C ILE A 142 6.95 13.30 -3.09
#